data_4a34f2222c983169f8f71575e9ca4544
#
_entry.id   4a34f2222c983169f8f71575e9ca4544
#
_cell.length_a   1.000
_cell.length_b   1.000
_cell.length_c   1.000
_cell.angle_alpha   90.00
_cell.angle_beta   90.00
_cell.angle_gamma   90.00
#
_symmetry.space_group_name_H-M   'P 1'
#
loop_
_entity.id
_entity.type
_entity.pdbx_description
1 polymer ?
#
loop_
_entity_poly.entity_id
_entity_poly.type
_entity_poly.pdbx_seq_one_letter_code
_entity_poly.pdbx_strand_id
1 'polypeptide(L)'
;HGNSQFYSHSLKLWEGMEQALNYNVMHSQRGIINLFHSDGQRDAYARRGNAMINQGDDAILLDREGCRKLLPYLDYEQTRFPIYGGLYQPRGGTARHDAVAWGYARAADRLGVDIVENCEVTGFGIENGRVGTVETTRGSIRAGKVGLAVAGRSSQVAAMAGLRLPI
;
A
#
# COMPACT_ATOMS: atom_id res chain seq x y z
N HIS A 1 7.62 12.46 9.41
CA HIS A 1 8.95 11.84 9.45
C HIS A 1 8.88 10.31 9.65
N GLY A 2 8.11 9.77 10.62
CA GLY A 2 8.02 8.33 10.86
C GLY A 2 7.51 7.51 9.66
N ASN A 3 6.59 8.04 8.89
CA ASN A 3 6.04 7.37 7.72
C ASN A 3 7.08 7.15 6.61
N SER A 4 8.03 8.07 6.42
CA SER A 4 9.03 7.93 5.35
C SER A 4 9.94 6.74 5.57
N GLN A 5 10.42 6.53 6.80
CA GLN A 5 11.25 5.37 7.14
C GLN A 5 10.48 4.06 6.94
N PHE A 6 9.21 4.06 7.32
CA PHE A 6 8.32 2.91 7.11
C PHE A 6 8.16 2.58 5.61
N TYR A 7 7.90 3.60 4.78
CA TYR A 7 7.74 3.41 3.34
C TYR A 7 9.05 3.03 2.64
N SER A 8 10.19 3.60 3.05
CA SER A 8 11.50 3.22 2.53
C SER A 8 11.82 1.74 2.85
N HIS A 9 11.53 1.30 4.09
CA HIS A 9 11.65 -0.10 4.46
C HIS A 9 10.71 -0.99 3.63
N SER A 10 9.45 -0.58 3.49
CA SER A 10 8.46 -1.30 2.69
C SER A 10 8.89 -1.46 1.23
N LEU A 11 9.48 -0.42 0.62
CA LEU A 11 10.00 -0.50 -0.75
C LEU A 11 11.07 -1.60 -0.90
N LYS A 12 11.98 -1.71 0.06
CA LYS A 12 13.00 -2.78 0.08
C LYS A 12 12.38 -4.18 0.21
N LEU A 13 11.28 -4.30 0.98
CA LEU A 13 10.54 -5.57 1.07
C LEU A 13 9.85 -5.91 -0.27
N TRP A 14 9.31 -4.92 -0.98
CA TRP A 14 8.75 -5.12 -2.30
C TRP A 14 9.77 -5.65 -3.31
N GLU A 15 11.00 -5.16 -3.28
CA GLU A 15 12.08 -5.58 -4.17
C GLU A 15 12.45 -7.07 -4.00
N GLY A 16 12.30 -7.63 -2.79
CA GLY A 16 12.55 -9.05 -2.50
C GLY A 16 11.30 -9.93 -2.46
N MET A 17 10.11 -9.38 -2.70
CA MET A 17 8.85 -10.08 -2.43
C MET A 17 8.65 -11.32 -3.30
N GLU A 18 8.99 -11.27 -4.58
CA GLU A 18 8.83 -12.40 -5.50
C GLU A 18 9.66 -13.61 -5.07
N GLN A 19 10.88 -13.35 -4.61
CA GLN A 19 11.75 -14.43 -4.08
C GLN A 19 11.22 -14.95 -2.74
N ALA A 20 10.82 -14.07 -1.84
CA ALA A 20 10.31 -14.45 -0.53
C ALA A 20 9.03 -15.30 -0.61
N LEU A 21 8.13 -14.97 -1.52
CA LEU A 21 6.87 -15.68 -1.74
C LEU A 21 7.01 -16.88 -2.70
N ASN A 22 8.11 -16.96 -3.45
CA ASN A 22 8.26 -17.85 -4.60
C ASN A 22 7.04 -17.77 -5.53
N TYR A 23 6.68 -16.52 -5.88
CA TYR A 23 5.51 -16.22 -6.68
C TYR A 23 5.66 -14.87 -7.39
N ASN A 24 5.33 -14.81 -8.68
CA ASN A 24 5.40 -13.58 -9.45
C ASN A 24 4.24 -12.65 -9.09
N VAL A 25 4.52 -11.61 -8.31
CA VAL A 25 3.56 -10.57 -7.91
C VAL A 25 3.45 -9.45 -8.96
N MET A 26 4.12 -9.61 -10.10
CA MET A 26 4.18 -8.62 -11.18
C MET A 26 4.65 -7.24 -10.68
N HIS A 27 5.65 -7.23 -9.79
CA HIS A 27 6.27 -6.00 -9.33
C HIS A 27 7.18 -5.45 -10.41
N SER A 28 6.92 -4.22 -10.83
CA SER A 28 7.67 -3.55 -11.89
C SER A 28 8.11 -2.16 -11.45
N GLN A 29 9.40 -1.99 -11.22
CA GLN A 29 10.03 -0.72 -10.85
C GLN A 29 10.43 0.05 -12.10
N ARG A 30 9.48 0.77 -12.69
CA ARG A 30 9.71 1.64 -13.87
C ARG A 30 9.71 3.12 -13.49
N GLY A 31 9.71 3.41 -12.21
CA GLY A 31 9.57 4.74 -11.66
C GLY A 31 8.13 5.18 -11.49
N ILE A 32 7.95 6.17 -10.63
CA ILE A 32 6.70 6.91 -10.46
C ILE A 32 7.02 8.39 -10.61
N ILE A 33 6.20 9.09 -11.37
CA ILE A 33 6.29 10.53 -11.52
C ILE A 33 4.99 11.20 -11.05
N ASN A 34 5.12 12.22 -10.23
CA ASN A 34 4.02 13.09 -9.83
C ASN A 34 4.17 14.41 -10.57
N LEU A 35 3.35 14.65 -11.58
CA LEU A 35 3.36 15.86 -12.38
C LEU A 35 2.84 17.05 -11.56
N PHE A 36 3.39 18.24 -11.82
CA PHE A 36 2.89 19.48 -11.25
C PHE A 36 2.52 20.48 -12.36
N HIS A 37 1.47 21.25 -12.07
CA HIS A 37 0.79 22.12 -13.00
C HIS A 37 0.78 23.59 -12.54
N SER A 38 1.49 23.91 -11.46
CA SER A 38 1.62 25.26 -10.93
C SER A 38 2.91 25.42 -10.13
N ASP A 39 3.36 26.67 -9.93
CA ASP A 39 4.52 26.96 -9.10
C ASP A 39 4.33 26.51 -7.65
N GLY A 40 3.15 26.70 -7.09
CA GLY A 40 2.85 26.22 -5.73
C GLY A 40 2.98 24.70 -5.58
N GLN A 41 2.55 23.95 -6.58
CA GLN A 41 2.76 22.48 -6.60
C GLN A 41 4.24 22.13 -6.78
N ARG A 42 4.97 22.84 -7.67
CA ARG A 42 6.42 22.67 -7.82
C ARG A 42 7.14 22.85 -6.49
N ASP A 43 6.84 23.91 -5.76
CA ASP A 43 7.50 24.20 -4.48
C ASP A 43 7.16 23.15 -3.41
N ALA A 44 5.92 22.65 -3.40
CA ALA A 44 5.52 21.58 -2.51
C ALA A 44 6.27 20.27 -2.83
N TYR A 45 6.39 19.93 -4.12
CA TYR A 45 7.12 18.74 -4.55
C TYR A 45 8.64 18.88 -4.38
N ALA A 46 9.21 20.08 -4.53
CA ALA A 46 10.61 20.32 -4.22
C ALA A 46 10.91 20.06 -2.73
N ARG A 47 10.08 20.58 -1.82
CA ARG A 47 10.21 20.28 -0.38
C ARG A 47 10.07 18.79 -0.08
N ARG A 48 9.11 18.10 -0.73
CA ARG A 48 8.93 16.66 -0.58
C ARG A 48 10.14 15.89 -1.09
N GLY A 49 10.64 16.20 -2.27
CA GLY A 49 11.82 15.57 -2.86
C GLY A 49 13.07 15.74 -1.98
N ASN A 50 13.31 16.97 -1.48
CA ASN A 50 14.41 17.23 -0.55
C ASN A 50 14.29 16.42 0.74
N ALA A 51 13.06 16.29 1.29
CA ALA A 51 12.84 15.46 2.47
C ALA A 51 13.10 13.97 2.20
N MET A 52 12.78 13.47 1.01
CA MET A 52 13.09 12.09 0.60
C MET A 52 14.60 11.87 0.48
N ILE A 53 15.31 12.75 -0.22
CA ILE A 53 16.77 12.69 -0.38
C ILE A 53 17.48 12.69 0.97
N ASN A 54 17.06 13.57 1.90
CA ASN A 54 17.64 13.65 3.25
C ASN A 54 17.40 12.37 4.08
N GLN A 55 16.49 11.50 3.65
CA GLN A 55 16.21 10.21 4.30
C GLN A 55 16.85 9.02 3.56
N GLY A 56 17.60 9.31 2.49
CA GLY A 56 18.28 8.29 1.69
C GLY A 56 17.41 7.65 0.61
N ASP A 57 16.26 8.27 0.29
CA ASP A 57 15.40 7.83 -0.80
C ASP A 57 15.71 8.63 -2.09
N ASP A 58 15.62 7.96 -3.24
CA ASP A 58 15.82 8.60 -4.53
C ASP A 58 14.63 9.51 -4.88
N ALA A 59 14.92 10.75 -5.22
CA ALA A 59 13.93 11.69 -5.73
C ALA A 59 14.60 12.69 -6.68
N ILE A 60 13.98 12.92 -7.83
CA ILE A 60 14.48 13.81 -8.86
C ILE A 60 13.39 14.81 -9.23
N LEU A 61 13.67 16.10 -9.06
CA LEU A 61 12.78 17.15 -9.55
C LEU A 61 13.11 17.41 -11.01
N LEU A 62 12.15 17.12 -11.88
CA LEU A 62 12.27 17.30 -13.33
C LEU A 62 11.54 18.56 -13.76
N ASP A 63 12.13 19.29 -14.69
CA ASP A 63 11.45 20.32 -15.46
C ASP A 63 10.54 19.69 -16.55
N ARG A 64 9.88 20.55 -17.33
CA ARG A 64 9.00 20.15 -18.41
C ARG A 64 9.71 19.27 -19.45
N GLU A 65 10.93 19.63 -19.82
CA GLU A 65 11.70 18.90 -20.82
C GLU A 65 12.18 17.54 -20.29
N GLY A 66 12.57 17.47 -19.03
CA GLY A 66 12.87 16.20 -18.35
C GLY A 66 11.66 15.27 -18.30
N CYS A 67 10.47 15.80 -18.03
CA CYS A 67 9.23 15.02 -18.12
C CYS A 67 8.95 14.53 -19.53
N ARG A 68 9.14 15.36 -20.56
CA ARG A 68 8.93 15.01 -21.97
C ARG A 68 9.82 13.84 -22.40
N LYS A 69 11.06 13.80 -21.94
CA LYS A 69 11.99 12.69 -22.23
C LYS A 69 11.53 11.37 -21.63
N LEU A 70 10.96 11.40 -20.43
CA LEU A 70 10.45 10.20 -19.74
C LEU A 70 9.08 9.76 -20.25
N LEU A 71 8.21 10.72 -20.59
CA LEU A 71 6.81 10.49 -20.95
C LEU A 71 6.49 11.13 -22.31
N PRO A 72 7.14 10.70 -23.40
CA PRO A 72 7.02 11.35 -24.73
C PRO A 72 5.61 11.22 -25.35
N TYR A 73 4.77 10.36 -24.80
CA TYR A 73 3.41 10.11 -25.26
C TYR A 73 2.36 11.06 -24.64
N LEU A 74 2.77 11.95 -23.71
CA LEU A 74 1.87 12.97 -23.17
C LEU A 74 1.86 14.20 -24.07
N ASP A 75 0.69 14.83 -24.17
CA ASP A 75 0.57 16.14 -24.80
C ASP A 75 1.06 17.22 -23.84
N TYR A 76 2.07 17.98 -24.25
CA TYR A 76 2.64 19.07 -23.47
C TYR A 76 2.19 20.45 -23.96
N GLU A 77 1.55 20.54 -25.11
CA GLU A 77 1.24 21.80 -25.77
C GLU A 77 -0.23 22.21 -25.62
N GLN A 78 -1.15 21.25 -25.73
CA GLN A 78 -2.59 21.52 -25.82
C GLN A 78 -3.39 21.05 -24.60
N THR A 79 -2.74 20.94 -23.44
CA THR A 79 -3.45 20.49 -22.23
C THR A 79 -4.14 21.66 -21.52
N ARG A 80 -5.32 21.38 -20.97
CA ARG A 80 -6.05 22.31 -20.10
C ARG A 80 -5.22 22.71 -18.87
N PHE A 81 -4.40 21.78 -18.36
CA PHE A 81 -3.50 21.99 -17.24
C PHE A 81 -2.06 21.79 -17.73
N PRO A 82 -1.30 22.87 -17.97
CA PRO A 82 0.05 22.75 -18.50
C PRO A 82 0.95 21.99 -17.53
N ILE A 83 1.79 21.12 -18.08
CA ILE A 83 2.78 20.37 -17.31
C ILE A 83 4.02 21.23 -17.16
N TYR A 84 4.36 21.65 -15.95
CA TYR A 84 5.56 22.43 -15.65
C TYR A 84 6.76 21.56 -15.29
N GLY A 85 6.51 20.33 -14.83
CA GLY A 85 7.52 19.38 -14.44
C GLY A 85 6.95 18.26 -13.61
N GLY A 86 7.79 17.54 -12.89
CA GLY A 86 7.37 16.43 -12.03
C GLY A 86 8.39 16.06 -10.97
N LEU A 87 7.94 15.44 -9.92
CA LEU A 87 8.79 14.76 -8.96
C LEU A 87 8.84 13.27 -9.35
N TYR A 88 10.01 12.83 -9.77
CA TYR A 88 10.28 11.47 -10.22
C TYR A 88 10.98 10.66 -9.14
N GLN A 89 10.48 9.47 -8.89
CA GLN A 89 11.07 8.48 -7.99
C GLN A 89 11.43 7.24 -8.81
N PRO A 90 12.70 7.03 -9.15
CA PRO A 90 13.14 5.94 -10.04
C PRO A 90 12.80 4.55 -9.53
N ARG A 91 12.89 4.32 -8.23
CA ARG A 91 12.57 3.02 -7.58
C ARG A 91 11.09 2.82 -7.33
N GLY A 92 10.25 3.79 -7.62
CA GLY A 92 8.81 3.63 -7.60
C GLY A 92 8.36 2.60 -8.63
N GLY A 93 7.19 1.99 -8.42
CA GLY A 93 6.73 0.95 -9.33
C GLY A 93 5.26 0.61 -9.13
N THR A 94 4.86 -0.41 -9.83
CA THR A 94 3.52 -0.99 -9.77
C THR A 94 3.59 -2.48 -9.44
N ALA A 95 2.55 -3.00 -8.81
CA ALA A 95 2.36 -4.43 -8.61
C ALA A 95 0.89 -4.76 -8.87
N ARG A 96 0.61 -5.97 -9.29
CA ARG A 96 -0.78 -6.42 -9.40
C ARG A 96 -1.30 -6.84 -8.04
N HIS A 97 -2.32 -6.14 -7.57
CA HIS A 97 -2.89 -6.37 -6.23
C HIS A 97 -3.43 -7.79 -6.03
N ASP A 98 -4.05 -8.37 -7.06
CA ASP A 98 -4.54 -9.75 -7.06
C ASP A 98 -3.38 -10.78 -7.00
N ALA A 99 -2.32 -10.57 -7.79
CA ALA A 99 -1.13 -11.42 -7.74
C ALA A 99 -0.42 -11.36 -6.38
N VAL A 100 -0.37 -10.18 -5.76
CA VAL A 100 0.16 -10.00 -4.39
C VAL A 100 -0.69 -10.78 -3.39
N ALA A 101 -2.01 -10.65 -3.43
CA ALA A 101 -2.92 -11.38 -2.54
C ALA A 101 -2.76 -12.89 -2.69
N TRP A 102 -2.72 -13.40 -3.92
CA TRP A 102 -2.48 -14.82 -4.20
C TRP A 102 -1.10 -15.30 -3.75
N GLY A 103 -0.07 -14.48 -3.94
CA GLY A 103 1.29 -14.78 -3.49
C GLY A 103 1.36 -14.99 -1.97
N TYR A 104 0.78 -14.08 -1.21
CA TYR A 104 0.69 -14.20 0.25
C TYR A 104 -0.18 -15.38 0.68
N ALA A 105 -1.35 -15.58 0.07
CA ALA A 105 -2.23 -16.69 0.40
C ALA A 105 -1.53 -18.03 0.20
N ARG A 106 -0.87 -18.23 -0.94
CA ARG A 106 -0.11 -19.46 -1.22
C ARG A 106 1.06 -19.67 -0.25
N ALA A 107 1.73 -18.59 0.13
CA ALA A 107 2.83 -18.69 1.11
C ALA A 107 2.31 -19.01 2.51
N ALA A 108 1.19 -18.44 2.91
CA ALA A 108 0.53 -18.71 4.18
C ALA A 108 0.04 -20.17 4.24
N ASP A 109 -0.62 -20.66 3.19
CA ASP A 109 -1.08 -22.06 3.06
C ASP A 109 0.10 -23.03 3.22
N ARG A 110 1.24 -22.78 2.54
CA ARG A 110 2.45 -23.62 2.71
C ARG A 110 3.00 -23.65 4.15
N LEU A 111 2.71 -22.62 4.92
CA LEU A 111 3.09 -22.52 6.34
C LEU A 111 2.04 -23.12 7.29
N GLY A 112 0.99 -23.74 6.76
CA GLY A 112 -0.05 -24.38 7.52
C GLY A 112 -1.15 -23.43 8.03
N VAL A 113 -1.31 -22.29 7.39
CA VAL A 113 -2.41 -21.36 7.72
C VAL A 113 -3.67 -21.80 6.98
N ASP A 114 -4.74 -22.04 7.73
CA ASP A 114 -6.06 -22.32 7.17
C ASP A 114 -6.69 -21.03 6.61
N ILE A 115 -6.98 -21.01 5.31
CA ILE A 115 -7.66 -19.91 4.64
C ILE A 115 -9.10 -20.33 4.37
N VAL A 116 -10.05 -19.67 5.04
CA VAL A 116 -11.48 -20.00 4.93
C VAL A 116 -12.19 -18.92 4.12
N GLU A 117 -12.38 -19.17 2.84
CA GLU A 117 -13.10 -18.27 1.94
C GLU A 117 -14.62 -18.35 2.15
N ASN A 118 -15.35 -17.30 1.73
CA ASN A 118 -16.81 -17.24 1.85
C ASN A 118 -17.30 -17.53 3.29
N CYS A 119 -16.60 -16.98 4.26
CA CYS A 119 -16.84 -17.15 5.69
C CYS A 119 -16.93 -15.76 6.33
N GLU A 120 -18.15 -15.27 6.50
CA GLU A 120 -18.37 -13.95 7.08
C GLU A 120 -18.27 -14.03 8.61
N VAL A 121 -17.53 -13.07 9.20
CA VAL A 121 -17.48 -12.88 10.66
C VAL A 121 -18.74 -12.13 11.08
N THR A 122 -19.50 -12.73 11.98
CA THR A 122 -20.79 -12.21 12.47
C THR A 122 -20.71 -11.66 13.89
N GLY A 123 -19.63 -11.98 14.64
CA GLY A 123 -19.46 -11.50 16.01
C GLY A 123 -18.20 -12.06 16.68
N PHE A 124 -18.06 -11.71 17.95
CA PHE A 124 -16.98 -12.19 18.83
C PHE A 124 -17.55 -12.62 20.18
N GLY A 125 -17.16 -13.79 20.66
CA GLY A 125 -17.36 -14.20 22.05
C GLY A 125 -16.28 -13.57 22.93
N ILE A 126 -16.69 -12.66 23.82
CA ILE A 126 -15.78 -11.93 24.72
C ILE A 126 -16.10 -12.33 26.16
N GLU A 127 -15.13 -12.89 26.85
CA GLU A 127 -15.22 -13.27 28.26
C GLU A 127 -14.09 -12.60 29.04
N ASN A 128 -14.43 -11.97 30.16
CA ASN A 128 -13.47 -11.27 31.02
C ASN A 128 -12.55 -10.27 30.26
N GLY A 129 -13.12 -9.56 29.27
CA GLY A 129 -12.39 -8.58 28.46
C GLY A 129 -11.44 -9.17 27.44
N ARG A 130 -11.53 -10.47 27.15
CA ARG A 130 -10.71 -11.18 26.16
C ARG A 130 -11.58 -11.85 25.11
N VAL A 131 -11.16 -11.77 23.86
CA VAL A 131 -11.77 -12.55 22.80
C VAL A 131 -11.38 -14.02 22.98
N GLY A 132 -12.38 -14.89 23.04
CA GLY A 132 -12.22 -16.35 23.09
C GLY A 132 -12.67 -17.04 21.82
N THR A 133 -13.68 -16.48 21.15
CA THR A 133 -14.25 -17.04 19.93
C THR A 133 -14.51 -15.96 18.87
N VAL A 134 -14.44 -16.40 17.61
CA VAL A 134 -14.91 -15.63 16.44
C VAL A 134 -16.12 -16.35 15.87
N GLU A 135 -17.27 -15.68 15.88
CA GLU A 135 -18.51 -16.22 15.32
C GLU A 135 -18.54 -15.97 13.82
N THR A 136 -18.87 -17.00 13.04
CA THR A 136 -18.90 -16.91 11.60
C THR A 136 -20.13 -17.59 11.01
N THR A 137 -20.40 -17.33 9.73
CA THR A 137 -21.46 -18.03 8.97
C THR A 137 -21.19 -19.53 8.79
N ARG A 138 -19.99 -20.01 9.16
CA ARG A 138 -19.60 -21.43 9.09
C ARG A 138 -19.34 -22.06 10.45
N GLY A 139 -19.75 -21.38 11.52
CA GLY A 139 -19.56 -21.84 12.90
C GLY A 139 -18.57 -20.97 13.67
N SER A 140 -18.34 -21.35 14.92
CA SER A 140 -17.48 -20.60 15.85
C SER A 140 -16.06 -21.13 15.83
N ILE A 141 -15.10 -20.23 15.78
CA ILE A 141 -13.66 -20.53 15.78
C ILE A 141 -13.07 -20.03 17.10
N ARG A 142 -12.46 -20.91 17.89
CA ARG A 142 -11.73 -20.50 19.10
C ARG A 142 -10.38 -19.89 18.74
N ALA A 143 -10.09 -18.72 19.31
CA ALA A 143 -8.85 -18.01 19.04
C ALA A 143 -8.34 -17.28 20.29
N GLY A 144 -7.07 -17.44 20.62
CA GLY A 144 -6.43 -16.71 21.73
C GLY A 144 -6.08 -15.27 21.41
N LYS A 145 -5.96 -14.94 20.11
CA LYS A 145 -5.70 -13.59 19.58
C LYS A 145 -6.40 -13.43 18.24
N VAL A 146 -6.93 -12.25 17.97
CA VAL A 146 -7.60 -11.93 16.71
C VAL A 146 -7.02 -10.65 16.14
N GLY A 147 -6.60 -10.70 14.86
CA GLY A 147 -6.19 -9.53 14.10
C GLY A 147 -7.30 -9.10 13.13
N LEU A 148 -7.64 -7.82 13.11
CA LEU A 148 -8.62 -7.26 12.18
C LEU A 148 -7.91 -6.58 11.01
N ALA A 149 -8.01 -7.16 9.81
CA ALA A 149 -7.47 -6.61 8.57
C ALA A 149 -8.59 -6.45 7.54
N VAL A 150 -9.60 -5.65 7.87
CA VAL A 150 -10.92 -5.59 7.19
C VAL A 150 -11.16 -4.28 6.44
N ALA A 151 -10.12 -3.47 6.27
CA ALA A 151 -10.11 -2.24 5.46
C ALA A 151 -11.36 -1.35 5.71
N GLY A 152 -12.17 -1.09 4.71
CA GLY A 152 -13.36 -0.24 4.82
C GLY A 152 -14.47 -0.74 5.76
N ARG A 153 -14.36 -1.96 6.27
CA ARG A 153 -15.26 -2.52 7.28
C ARG A 153 -14.74 -2.42 8.72
N SER A 154 -13.60 -1.73 8.92
CA SER A 154 -12.91 -1.68 10.22
C SER A 154 -13.80 -1.19 11.35
N SER A 155 -14.56 -0.11 11.16
CA SER A 155 -15.48 0.39 12.20
C SER A 155 -16.59 -0.58 12.54
N GLN A 156 -17.17 -1.28 11.55
CA GLN A 156 -18.25 -2.23 11.75
C GLN A 156 -17.77 -3.46 12.54
N VAL A 157 -16.64 -4.05 12.12
CA VAL A 157 -16.10 -5.25 12.76
C VAL A 157 -15.53 -4.93 14.14
N ALA A 158 -14.89 -3.76 14.33
CA ALA A 158 -14.44 -3.31 15.65
C ALA A 158 -15.61 -3.11 16.62
N ALA A 159 -16.74 -2.57 16.14
CA ALA A 159 -17.94 -2.42 16.98
C ALA A 159 -18.50 -3.75 17.47
N MET A 160 -18.39 -4.85 16.71
CA MET A 160 -18.76 -6.20 17.19
C MET A 160 -17.91 -6.65 18.38
N ALA A 161 -16.69 -6.13 18.50
CA ALA A 161 -15.80 -6.36 19.64
C ALA A 161 -15.92 -5.29 20.75
N GLY A 162 -16.93 -4.41 20.67
CA GLY A 162 -17.11 -3.31 21.62
C GLY A 162 -16.08 -2.18 21.49
N LEU A 163 -15.34 -2.14 20.38
CA LEU A 163 -14.31 -1.13 20.14
C LEU A 163 -14.86 -0.01 19.23
N ARG A 164 -14.53 1.24 19.55
CA ARG A 164 -14.83 2.39 18.71
C ARG A 164 -13.55 2.92 18.10
N LEU A 165 -13.47 2.90 16.78
CA LEU A 165 -12.34 3.46 16.04
C LEU A 165 -12.69 4.88 15.55
N PRO A 166 -11.74 5.84 15.60
CA PRO A 166 -11.95 7.23 15.15
C PRO A 166 -11.71 7.36 13.63
N ILE A 167 -12.34 6.49 12.84
CA ILE A 167 -12.23 6.42 11.37
C ILE A 167 -13.61 6.36 10.74
#